data_b8b03c46b37d1966e265dba06a19a768
#
_entry.id   b8b03c46b37d1966e265dba06a19a768
#
_cell.length_a   1.000
_cell.length_b   1.000
_cell.length_c   1.000
_cell.angle_alpha   90.00
_cell.angle_beta   90.00
_cell.angle_gamma   90.00
#
_symmetry.space_group_name_H-M   'P 1'
#
loop_
_entity.id
_entity.type
_entity.pdbx_description
1 polymer ?
#
loop_
_entity_poly.entity_id
_entity_poly.type
_entity_poly.pdbx_seq_one_letter_code
_entity_poly.pdbx_strand_id
1 'polypeptide(L)'
;MTTYVGQNYGAAKPERIRSGMRAGVMLSLLTSIVIALVMLVFGRQITMLFISSEDPLQAIAAGETAYRYLCAMSFSLPVLYLLYVYQSALQGLGNTVVPMISGMVEFVLRVSVSMLVGFLALENGIFLAEVGAWFGAALILCIAYYGDMRRRFPVTK
;
A
#
# COMPACT_ATOMS: atom_id res chain seq x y z
N MET A 1 13.04 3.82 -6.25
CA MET A 1 12.64 5.23 -5.99
C MET A 1 13.59 5.92 -5.04
N THR A 2 13.94 5.32 -3.91
CA THR A 2 14.86 5.85 -2.89
C THR A 2 16.18 6.36 -3.47
N THR A 3 16.89 5.52 -4.24
CA THR A 3 18.17 5.89 -4.87
C THR A 3 18.05 7.09 -5.82
N TYR A 4 17.02 7.08 -6.67
CA TYR A 4 16.79 8.18 -7.61
C TYR A 4 16.53 9.51 -6.88
N VAL A 5 15.67 9.50 -5.87
CA VAL A 5 15.38 10.69 -5.07
C VAL A 5 16.62 11.15 -4.31
N GLY A 6 17.36 10.24 -3.67
CA GLY A 6 18.57 10.55 -2.92
C GLY A 6 19.68 11.20 -3.78
N GLN A 7 19.94 10.64 -4.97
CA GLN A 7 20.92 11.21 -5.91
C GLN A 7 20.52 12.61 -6.38
N ASN A 8 19.26 12.83 -6.74
CA ASN A 8 18.79 14.13 -7.19
C ASN A 8 18.67 15.14 -6.05
N TYR A 9 18.43 14.68 -4.84
CA TYR A 9 18.47 15.50 -3.62
C TYR A 9 19.90 15.98 -3.34
N GLY A 10 20.89 15.09 -3.35
CA GLY A 10 22.31 15.46 -3.19
C GLY A 10 22.83 16.38 -4.29
N ALA A 11 22.27 16.26 -5.50
CA ALA A 11 22.59 17.14 -6.63
C ALA A 11 21.79 18.47 -6.63
N ALA A 12 20.97 18.74 -5.62
CA ALA A 12 20.09 19.91 -5.52
C ALA A 12 19.19 20.14 -6.76
N LYS A 13 18.61 19.06 -7.31
CA LYS A 13 17.77 19.08 -8.53
C LYS A 13 16.29 18.75 -8.21
N PRO A 14 15.53 19.67 -7.59
CA PRO A 14 14.15 19.42 -7.15
C PRO A 14 13.19 19.10 -8.31
N GLU A 15 13.43 19.69 -9.48
CA GLU A 15 12.57 19.43 -10.66
C GLU A 15 12.68 17.97 -11.12
N ARG A 16 13.86 17.36 -11.02
CA ARG A 16 14.04 15.94 -11.31
C ARG A 16 13.36 15.07 -10.28
N ILE A 17 13.41 15.44 -8.99
CA ILE A 17 12.69 14.72 -7.94
C ILE A 17 11.18 14.74 -8.23
N ARG A 18 10.61 15.91 -8.56
CA ARG A 18 9.18 16.05 -8.89
C ARG A 18 8.78 15.24 -10.13
N SER A 19 9.58 15.33 -11.18
CA SER A 19 9.36 14.57 -12.42
C SER A 19 9.44 13.06 -12.19
N GLY A 20 10.48 12.59 -11.51
CA GLY A 20 10.65 11.19 -11.18
C GLY A 20 9.54 10.67 -10.25
N MET A 21 9.06 11.50 -9.32
CA MET A 21 7.94 11.15 -8.45
C MET A 21 6.64 10.96 -9.25
N ARG A 22 6.35 11.86 -10.21
CA ARG A 22 5.17 11.71 -11.11
C ARG A 22 5.27 10.42 -11.94
N ALA A 23 6.42 10.16 -12.53
CA ALA A 23 6.66 8.94 -13.28
C ALA A 23 6.54 7.68 -12.40
N GLY A 24 7.09 7.72 -11.18
CA GLY A 24 7.01 6.63 -10.22
C GLY A 24 5.57 6.35 -9.78
N VAL A 25 4.79 7.38 -9.49
CA VAL A 25 3.35 7.25 -9.15
C VAL A 25 2.58 6.66 -10.34
N MET A 26 2.78 7.18 -11.55
CA MET A 26 2.09 6.68 -12.73
C MET A 26 2.42 5.22 -13.02
N LEU A 27 3.70 4.85 -12.95
CA LEU A 27 4.16 3.49 -13.18
C LEU A 27 3.62 2.53 -12.11
N SER A 28 3.62 2.95 -10.84
CA SER A 28 3.10 2.16 -9.74
C SER A 28 1.59 1.92 -9.86
N LEU A 29 0.82 2.94 -10.25
CA LEU A 29 -0.61 2.79 -10.50
C LEU A 29 -0.90 1.85 -11.67
N LEU A 30 -0.19 2.00 -12.79
CA LEU A 30 -0.34 1.11 -13.93
C LEU A 30 -0.03 -0.34 -13.54
N THR A 31 1.08 -0.57 -12.84
CA THR A 31 1.46 -1.91 -12.38
C THR A 31 0.44 -2.50 -11.42
N SER A 32 -0.06 -1.71 -10.47
CA SER A 32 -1.06 -2.16 -9.51
C SER A 32 -2.38 -2.54 -10.18
N ILE A 33 -2.81 -1.78 -11.19
CA ILE A 33 -4.02 -2.07 -11.96
C ILE A 33 -3.85 -3.38 -12.74
N VAL A 34 -2.71 -3.58 -13.40
CA VAL A 34 -2.44 -4.82 -14.14
C VAL A 34 -2.46 -6.02 -13.20
N ILE A 35 -1.79 -5.93 -12.03
CA ILE A 35 -1.79 -7.00 -11.04
C ILE A 35 -3.19 -7.25 -10.50
N ALA A 36 -3.95 -6.19 -10.18
CA ALA A 36 -5.32 -6.31 -9.71
C ALA A 36 -6.20 -7.03 -10.74
N LEU A 37 -6.10 -6.69 -12.01
CA LEU A 37 -6.84 -7.37 -13.08
C LEU A 37 -6.46 -8.86 -13.19
N VAL A 38 -5.17 -9.19 -13.12
CA VAL A 38 -4.72 -10.59 -13.12
C VAL A 38 -5.30 -11.34 -11.92
N MET A 39 -5.28 -10.74 -10.73
CA MET A 39 -5.82 -11.34 -9.51
C MET A 39 -7.34 -11.50 -9.56
N LEU A 40 -8.07 -10.55 -10.15
CA LEU A 40 -9.52 -10.66 -10.33
C LEU A 40 -9.91 -11.74 -11.34
N VAL A 41 -9.15 -11.88 -12.44
CA VAL A 41 -9.46 -12.85 -13.50
C VAL A 41 -9.04 -14.27 -13.09
N PHE A 42 -7.83 -14.42 -12.57
CA PHE A 42 -7.23 -15.73 -12.27
C PHE A 42 -7.23 -16.08 -10.78
N GLY A 43 -7.73 -15.21 -9.91
CA GLY A 43 -7.65 -15.37 -8.46
C GLY A 43 -8.30 -16.64 -7.94
N ARG A 44 -9.42 -17.05 -8.53
CA ARG A 44 -10.07 -18.34 -8.18
C ARG A 44 -9.19 -19.54 -8.43
N GLN A 45 -8.55 -19.57 -9.59
CA GLN A 45 -7.62 -20.65 -9.94
C GLN A 45 -6.40 -20.63 -9.04
N ILE A 46 -5.88 -19.44 -8.76
CA ILE A 46 -4.71 -19.25 -7.89
C ILE A 46 -5.04 -19.72 -6.46
N THR A 47 -6.16 -19.31 -5.89
CA THR A 47 -6.52 -19.70 -4.51
C THR A 47 -6.73 -21.21 -4.39
N MET A 48 -7.32 -21.85 -5.38
CA MET A 48 -7.53 -23.30 -5.37
C MET A 48 -6.23 -24.12 -5.44
N LEU A 49 -5.13 -23.57 -5.93
CA LEU A 49 -3.82 -24.23 -5.89
C LEU A 49 -3.25 -24.38 -4.46
N PHE A 50 -3.70 -23.56 -3.54
CA PHE A 50 -3.22 -23.52 -2.14
C PHE A 50 -4.17 -24.19 -1.16
N ILE A 51 -5.37 -24.58 -1.60
CA ILE A 51 -6.38 -25.17 -0.74
C ILE A 51 -6.42 -26.67 -0.95
N SER A 52 -6.03 -27.42 0.10
CA SER A 52 -6.17 -28.88 0.17
C SER A 52 -7.06 -29.21 1.36
N SER A 53 -8.15 -29.93 1.14
CA SER A 53 -8.99 -30.48 2.18
C SER A 53 -9.47 -31.87 1.75
N GLU A 54 -9.57 -32.79 2.72
CA GLU A 54 -10.16 -34.11 2.49
C GLU A 54 -11.66 -34.01 2.22
N ASP A 55 -12.31 -32.96 2.74
CA ASP A 55 -13.72 -32.66 2.50
C ASP A 55 -13.87 -31.64 1.35
N PRO A 56 -14.47 -32.05 0.22
CA PRO A 56 -14.68 -31.16 -0.92
C PRO A 56 -15.54 -29.91 -0.61
N LEU A 57 -16.51 -30.03 0.30
CA LEU A 57 -17.37 -28.91 0.65
C LEU A 57 -16.60 -27.84 1.44
N GLN A 58 -15.73 -28.26 2.35
CA GLN A 58 -14.85 -27.34 3.08
C GLN A 58 -13.82 -26.67 2.15
N ALA A 59 -13.26 -27.40 1.19
CA ALA A 59 -12.35 -26.85 0.20
C ALA A 59 -13.00 -25.75 -0.65
N ILE A 60 -14.25 -25.95 -1.07
CA ILE A 60 -15.00 -24.96 -1.85
C ILE A 60 -15.30 -23.73 -1.01
N ALA A 61 -15.78 -23.89 0.24
CA ALA A 61 -16.09 -22.78 1.13
C ALA A 61 -14.85 -21.94 1.47
N ALA A 62 -13.73 -22.60 1.75
CA ALA A 62 -12.44 -21.94 2.00
C ALA A 62 -11.95 -21.18 0.75
N GLY A 63 -12.10 -21.77 -0.43
CA GLY A 63 -11.74 -21.15 -1.71
C GLY A 63 -12.54 -19.90 -2.02
N GLU A 64 -13.84 -19.90 -1.75
CA GLU A 64 -14.69 -18.74 -1.94
C GLU A 64 -14.34 -17.60 -0.97
N THR A 65 -14.06 -17.92 0.28
CA THR A 65 -13.63 -16.95 1.29
C THR A 65 -12.28 -16.35 0.91
N ALA A 66 -11.33 -17.19 0.51
CA ALA A 66 -10.00 -16.74 0.06
C ALA A 66 -10.10 -15.85 -1.18
N TYR A 67 -10.97 -16.18 -2.14
CA TYR A 67 -11.17 -15.36 -3.33
C TYR A 67 -11.82 -14.01 -3.01
N ARG A 68 -12.80 -13.95 -2.11
CA ARG A 68 -13.37 -12.68 -1.63
C ARG A 68 -12.31 -11.78 -1.00
N TYR A 69 -11.45 -12.35 -0.15
CA TYR A 69 -10.33 -11.64 0.43
C TYR A 69 -9.38 -11.11 -0.65
N LEU A 70 -9.00 -11.95 -1.60
CA LEU A 70 -8.11 -11.59 -2.71
C LEU A 70 -8.71 -10.46 -3.57
N CYS A 71 -10.01 -10.47 -3.84
CA CYS A 71 -10.70 -9.38 -4.53
C CYS A 71 -10.61 -8.06 -3.76
N ALA A 72 -10.92 -8.07 -2.46
CA ALA A 72 -10.84 -6.88 -1.61
C ALA A 72 -9.42 -6.29 -1.60
N MET A 73 -8.40 -7.15 -1.45
CA MET A 73 -6.99 -6.74 -1.49
C MET A 73 -6.60 -6.19 -2.87
N SER A 74 -7.06 -6.81 -3.96
CA SER A 74 -6.77 -6.38 -5.33
C SER A 74 -7.27 -4.96 -5.62
N PHE A 75 -8.46 -4.60 -5.15
CA PHE A 75 -8.98 -3.22 -5.26
C PHE A 75 -8.16 -2.21 -4.45
N SER A 76 -7.48 -2.65 -3.41
CA SER A 76 -6.67 -1.80 -2.53
C SER A 76 -5.21 -1.69 -2.97
N LEU A 77 -4.75 -2.50 -3.93
CA LEU A 77 -3.38 -2.49 -4.43
C LEU A 77 -2.90 -1.10 -4.88
N PRO A 78 -3.68 -0.28 -5.60
CA PRO A 78 -3.22 1.05 -5.98
C PRO A 78 -2.81 1.92 -4.79
N VAL A 79 -3.54 1.82 -3.68
CA VAL A 79 -3.23 2.56 -2.45
C VAL A 79 -1.93 2.05 -1.82
N LEU A 80 -1.76 0.74 -1.75
CA LEU A 80 -0.54 0.10 -1.25
C LEU A 80 0.69 0.51 -2.08
N TYR A 81 0.57 0.53 -3.40
CA TYR A 81 1.66 0.95 -4.28
C TYR A 81 2.02 2.43 -4.10
N LEU A 82 1.02 3.31 -3.94
CA LEU A 82 1.24 4.71 -3.60
C LEU A 82 1.97 4.86 -2.26
N LEU A 83 1.54 4.12 -1.24
CA LEU A 83 2.20 4.09 0.07
C LEU A 83 3.69 3.82 -0.08
N TYR A 84 4.08 2.76 -0.80
CA TYR A 84 5.50 2.41 -1.00
C TYR A 84 6.27 3.43 -1.83
N VAL A 85 5.65 4.08 -2.81
CA VAL A 85 6.30 5.13 -3.60
C VAL A 85 6.62 6.34 -2.73
N TYR A 86 5.66 6.84 -1.92
CA TYR A 86 5.88 7.97 -1.02
C TYR A 86 6.86 7.63 0.11
N GLN A 87 6.75 6.43 0.67
CA GLN A 87 7.70 5.92 1.66
C GLN A 87 9.14 5.92 1.13
N SER A 88 9.34 5.36 -0.06
CA SER A 88 10.65 5.33 -0.73
C SER A 88 11.18 6.72 -1.06
N ALA A 89 10.30 7.65 -1.43
CA ALA A 89 10.69 9.03 -1.73
C ALA A 89 11.14 9.77 -0.46
N LEU A 90 10.42 9.64 0.66
CA LEU A 90 10.82 10.21 1.94
C LEU A 90 12.16 9.66 2.43
N GLN A 91 12.38 8.35 2.32
CA GLN A 91 13.66 7.72 2.64
C GLN A 91 14.79 8.28 1.76
N GLY A 92 14.53 8.50 0.46
CA GLY A 92 15.46 9.12 -0.46
C GLY A 92 15.80 10.59 -0.12
N LEU A 93 14.86 11.32 0.47
CA LEU A 93 15.09 12.66 1.02
C LEU A 93 15.85 12.64 2.36
N GLY A 94 16.19 11.46 2.91
CA GLY A 94 16.80 11.29 4.21
C GLY A 94 15.85 11.37 5.39
N ASN A 95 14.56 11.42 5.14
CA ASN A 95 13.53 11.37 6.19
C ASN A 95 13.09 9.93 6.40
N THR A 96 13.68 9.27 7.39
CA THR A 96 13.35 7.87 7.76
C THR A 96 12.36 7.81 8.93
N VAL A 97 12.22 8.91 9.67
CA VAL A 97 11.38 8.96 10.88
C VAL A 97 9.89 8.87 10.52
N VAL A 98 9.45 9.64 9.52
CA VAL A 98 8.04 9.63 9.10
C VAL A 98 7.61 8.27 8.56
N PRO A 99 8.35 7.60 7.66
CA PRO A 99 8.07 6.23 7.27
C PRO A 99 8.00 5.24 8.43
N MET A 100 8.90 5.37 9.42
CA MET A 100 8.89 4.52 10.61
C MET A 100 7.61 4.73 11.44
N ILE A 101 7.25 5.99 11.72
CA ILE A 101 6.02 6.31 12.45
C ILE A 101 4.79 5.82 11.68
N SER A 102 4.75 6.01 10.35
CA SER A 102 3.65 5.53 9.52
C SER A 102 3.48 4.01 9.63
N GLY A 103 4.58 3.24 9.62
CA GLY A 103 4.55 1.79 9.83
C GLY A 103 4.06 1.39 11.23
N MET A 104 4.44 2.14 12.27
CA MET A 104 3.93 1.92 13.63
C MET A 104 2.43 2.18 13.73
N VAL A 105 1.96 3.28 13.13
CA VAL A 105 0.53 3.62 13.10
C VAL A 105 -0.26 2.55 12.33
N GLU A 106 0.25 2.11 11.19
CA GLU A 106 -0.34 1.02 10.40
C GLU A 106 -0.47 -0.26 11.23
N PHE A 107 0.59 -0.66 11.95
CA PHE A 107 0.58 -1.81 12.82
C PHE A 107 -0.47 -1.69 13.94
N VAL A 108 -0.49 -0.56 14.65
CA VAL A 108 -1.44 -0.31 15.74
C VAL A 108 -2.88 -0.33 15.22
N LEU A 109 -3.15 0.32 14.09
CA LEU A 109 -4.48 0.31 13.48
C LEU A 109 -4.90 -1.11 13.10
N ARG A 110 -4.02 -1.87 12.47
CA ARG A 110 -4.30 -3.27 12.07
C ARG A 110 -4.63 -4.15 13.27
N VAL A 111 -3.85 -4.08 14.33
CA VAL A 111 -4.09 -4.85 15.56
C VAL A 111 -5.40 -4.41 16.21
N SER A 112 -5.61 -3.10 16.40
CA SER A 112 -6.79 -2.56 17.06
C SER A 112 -8.09 -2.92 16.32
N VAL A 113 -8.12 -2.75 15.00
CA VAL A 113 -9.30 -3.09 14.20
C VAL A 113 -9.52 -4.60 14.15
N SER A 114 -8.46 -5.41 14.04
CA SER A 114 -8.59 -6.88 14.08
C SER A 114 -9.16 -7.36 15.42
N MET A 115 -8.73 -6.78 16.53
CA MET A 115 -9.29 -7.10 17.85
C MET A 115 -10.78 -6.69 17.95
N LEU A 116 -11.12 -5.50 17.46
CA LEU A 116 -12.50 -5.00 17.48
C LEU A 116 -13.42 -5.88 16.62
N VAL A 117 -12.96 -6.25 15.44
CA VAL A 117 -13.66 -7.14 14.49
C VAL A 117 -13.88 -8.52 15.10
N GLY A 118 -12.85 -9.07 15.75
CA GLY A 118 -12.96 -10.34 16.47
C GLY A 118 -13.96 -10.27 17.64
N PHE A 119 -13.95 -9.17 18.39
CA PHE A 119 -14.89 -8.95 19.50
C PHE A 119 -16.35 -8.80 19.02
N LEU A 120 -16.56 -8.13 17.88
CA LEU A 120 -17.89 -7.92 17.29
C LEU A 120 -18.36 -9.08 16.40
N ALA A 121 -17.53 -10.12 16.22
CA ALA A 121 -17.79 -11.26 15.35
C ALA A 121 -18.18 -10.87 13.90
N LEU A 122 -17.56 -9.82 13.38
CA LEU A 122 -17.80 -9.31 12.02
C LEU A 122 -16.91 -10.04 11.02
N GLU A 123 -17.39 -11.09 10.38
CA GLU A 123 -16.61 -11.94 9.46
C GLU A 123 -15.89 -11.17 8.34
N ASN A 124 -16.49 -10.09 7.82
CA ASN A 124 -15.92 -9.27 6.76
C ASN A 124 -15.10 -8.07 7.25
N GLY A 125 -15.04 -7.82 8.55
CA GLY A 125 -14.40 -6.63 9.12
C GLY A 125 -12.87 -6.66 9.03
N ILE A 126 -12.27 -7.83 8.99
CA ILE A 126 -10.82 -8.03 8.85
C ILE A 126 -10.28 -7.36 7.57
N PHE A 127 -11.04 -7.38 6.47
CA PHE A 127 -10.65 -6.75 5.21
C PHE A 127 -10.58 -5.22 5.33
N LEU A 128 -11.51 -4.63 6.10
CA LEU A 128 -11.56 -3.19 6.34
C LEU A 128 -10.37 -2.70 7.18
N ALA A 129 -9.88 -3.53 8.09
CA ALA A 129 -8.72 -3.23 8.91
C ALA A 129 -7.46 -2.99 8.06
N GLU A 130 -7.19 -3.90 7.15
CA GLU A 130 -6.03 -3.86 6.25
C GLU A 130 -6.11 -2.64 5.31
N VAL A 131 -7.23 -2.51 4.61
CA VAL A 131 -7.47 -1.43 3.65
C VAL A 131 -7.44 -0.07 4.34
N GLY A 132 -8.09 0.07 5.50
CA GLY A 132 -8.10 1.31 6.27
C GLY A 132 -6.71 1.74 6.75
N ALA A 133 -5.89 0.78 7.20
CA ALA A 133 -4.51 1.04 7.60
C ALA A 133 -3.66 1.57 6.43
N TRP A 134 -3.79 0.99 5.24
CA TRP A 134 -3.06 1.46 4.05
C TRP A 134 -3.47 2.86 3.60
N PHE A 135 -4.78 3.17 3.62
CA PHE A 135 -5.27 4.51 3.31
C PHE A 135 -4.73 5.56 4.27
N GLY A 136 -4.80 5.30 5.58
CA GLY A 136 -4.27 6.18 6.60
C GLY A 136 -2.77 6.43 6.44
N ALA A 137 -1.99 5.36 6.29
CA ALA A 137 -0.55 5.43 6.10
C ALA A 137 -0.16 6.17 4.79
N ALA A 138 -0.82 5.86 3.67
CA ALA A 138 -0.57 6.52 2.40
C ALA A 138 -0.84 8.03 2.46
N LEU A 139 -1.91 8.44 3.14
CA LEU A 139 -2.26 9.85 3.34
C LEU A 139 -1.18 10.58 4.16
N ILE A 140 -0.74 9.99 5.28
CA ILE A 140 0.32 10.56 6.13
C ILE A 140 1.60 10.74 5.33
N LEU A 141 2.04 9.71 4.59
CA LEU A 141 3.26 9.76 3.80
C LEU A 141 3.17 10.76 2.64
N CYS A 142 2.01 10.88 2.00
CA CYS A 142 1.75 11.85 0.95
C CYS A 142 1.90 13.30 1.49
N ILE A 143 1.22 13.61 2.59
CA ILE A 143 1.28 14.93 3.23
C ILE A 143 2.72 15.25 3.66
N ALA A 144 3.41 14.29 4.27
CA ALA A 144 4.78 14.45 4.73
C ALA A 144 5.75 14.70 3.55
N TYR A 145 5.60 13.98 2.45
CA TYR A 145 6.42 14.19 1.25
C TYR A 145 6.29 15.61 0.69
N TYR A 146 5.07 16.09 0.51
CA TYR A 146 4.85 17.46 0.02
C TYR A 146 5.30 18.52 1.04
N GLY A 147 5.16 18.26 2.32
CA GLY A 147 5.68 19.10 3.40
C GLY A 147 7.21 19.22 3.36
N ASP A 148 7.90 18.09 3.26
CA ASP A 148 9.36 18.04 3.16
C ASP A 148 9.88 18.72 1.88
N MET A 149 9.24 18.47 0.75
CA MET A 149 9.61 19.12 -0.51
C MET A 149 9.44 20.64 -0.46
N ARG A 150 8.39 21.15 0.17
CA ARG A 150 8.19 22.61 0.34
C ARG A 150 9.21 23.22 1.29
N ARG A 151 9.57 22.55 2.37
CA ARG A 151 10.57 23.03 3.34
C ARG A 151 11.97 23.08 2.78
N ARG A 152 12.36 22.03 2.04
CA ARG A 152 13.74 21.88 1.51
C ARG A 152 13.97 22.67 0.23
N PHE A 153 12.92 22.85 -0.56
CA PHE A 153 12.96 23.56 -1.85
C PHE A 153 11.80 24.57 -1.93
N PRO A 154 11.93 25.70 -1.17
CA PRO A 154 10.91 26.75 -1.23
C PRO A 154 10.83 27.28 -2.67
N VAL A 155 9.59 27.45 -3.14
CA VAL A 155 9.35 28.11 -4.44
C VAL A 155 9.63 29.58 -4.23
N THR A 156 10.84 30.04 -4.61
CA THR A 156 11.11 31.47 -4.76
C THR A 156 10.17 32.00 -5.85
N LYS A 157 9.28 32.91 -5.46
CA LYS A 157 8.46 33.68 -6.41
C LYS A 157 9.32 34.59 -7.26
#